data_51658dd59931481d8562246ed604a83d
#
_entry.id   51658dd59931481d8562246ed604a83d
#
_cell.length_a   1.000
_cell.length_b   1.000
_cell.length_c   1.000
_cell.angle_alpha   90.00
_cell.angle_beta   90.00
_cell.angle_gamma   90.00
#
_symmetry.space_group_name_H-M   'P 1'
#
loop_
_entity.id
_entity.type
_entity.pdbx_description
1 polymer ?
#
loop_
_entity_poly.entity_id
_entity_poly.type
_entity_poly.pdbx_seq_one_letter_code
_entity_poly.pdbx_strand_id
1 'polypeptide(L)'
;MMKKLFIFLTIALSIMQLYAQQTEIRRSEYRSMDDDGNFINVVQLEIGGRYFYDIDENTHTAIFKRWYARENDTELIIPSSIDYNGVTYKIVALGDEAGNQNEKLEKVIIPEGVTIIKGFARCHGLKNITIPSSIKEIGSNAFSSCI
;
A
#
# COMPACT_ATOMS: atom_id res chain seq x y z
N MET A 1 -43.06 -13.15 -6.48
CA MET A 1 -42.25 -12.05 -7.04
C MET A 1 -41.49 -11.25 -5.99
N MET A 2 -42.04 -10.94 -4.82
CA MET A 2 -41.39 -10.15 -3.74
C MET A 2 -40.16 -10.80 -3.11
N LYS A 3 -40.07 -12.13 -2.95
CA LYS A 3 -38.92 -12.82 -2.35
C LYS A 3 -37.63 -12.69 -3.19
N LYS A 4 -37.75 -12.70 -4.53
CA LYS A 4 -36.58 -12.53 -5.40
C LYS A 4 -36.04 -11.07 -5.38
N LEU A 5 -36.91 -10.08 -5.25
CA LEU A 5 -36.52 -8.69 -5.14
C LEU A 5 -35.78 -8.39 -3.84
N PHE A 6 -36.20 -9.00 -2.72
CA PHE A 6 -35.55 -8.87 -1.41
C PHE A 6 -34.15 -9.48 -1.39
N ILE A 7 -33.94 -10.63 -2.06
CA ILE A 7 -32.63 -11.27 -2.17
C ILE A 7 -31.66 -10.43 -3.02
N PHE A 8 -32.13 -9.87 -4.13
CA PHE A 8 -31.33 -8.96 -4.96
C PHE A 8 -30.94 -7.67 -4.21
N LEU A 9 -31.85 -7.11 -3.42
CA LEU A 9 -31.58 -5.90 -2.63
C LEU A 9 -30.56 -6.15 -1.52
N THR A 10 -30.64 -7.29 -0.83
CA THR A 10 -29.66 -7.67 0.21
C THR A 10 -28.30 -7.98 -0.35
N ILE A 11 -28.21 -8.62 -1.53
CA ILE A 11 -26.92 -8.87 -2.20
C ILE A 11 -26.31 -7.56 -2.68
N ALA A 12 -27.11 -6.66 -3.28
CA ALA A 12 -26.63 -5.34 -3.72
C ALA A 12 -26.15 -4.50 -2.52
N LEU A 13 -26.86 -4.52 -1.38
CA LEU A 13 -26.44 -3.82 -0.16
C LEU A 13 -25.13 -4.42 0.40
N SER A 14 -24.98 -5.73 0.41
CA SER A 14 -23.76 -6.37 0.89
C SER A 14 -22.55 -6.11 -0.02
N ILE A 15 -22.78 -6.06 -1.34
CA ILE A 15 -21.77 -5.67 -2.31
C ILE A 15 -21.39 -4.19 -2.14
N MET A 16 -22.37 -3.29 -1.97
CA MET A 16 -22.10 -1.87 -1.69
C MET A 16 -21.35 -1.66 -0.37
N GLN A 17 -21.69 -2.42 0.69
CA GLN A 17 -20.95 -2.37 1.94
C GLN A 17 -19.54 -2.93 1.79
N LEU A 18 -19.33 -3.96 0.98
CA LEU A 18 -18.01 -4.52 0.67
C LEU A 18 -17.15 -3.49 -0.11
N TYR A 19 -17.75 -2.80 -1.09
CA TYR A 19 -17.09 -1.70 -1.82
C TYR A 19 -16.81 -0.50 -0.92
N ALA A 20 -17.72 -0.13 -0.03
CA ALA A 20 -17.52 0.95 0.94
C ALA A 20 -16.37 0.64 1.91
N GLN A 21 -16.22 -0.61 2.35
CA GLN A 21 -15.07 -1.02 3.17
C GLN A 21 -13.74 -0.99 2.40
N GLN A 22 -13.76 -1.19 1.07
CA GLN A 22 -12.55 -1.10 0.24
C GLN A 22 -12.13 0.35 -0.06
N THR A 23 -13.03 1.30 0.10
CA THR A 23 -12.79 2.73 -0.17
C THR A 23 -12.73 3.58 1.08
N GLU A 24 -12.90 2.99 2.27
CA GLU A 24 -12.75 3.72 3.53
C GLU A 24 -11.30 4.21 3.67
N ILE A 25 -11.14 5.52 3.72
CA ILE A 25 -9.84 6.15 3.99
C ILE A 25 -9.88 6.71 5.40
N ARG A 26 -8.94 6.28 6.24
CA ARG A 26 -8.71 6.81 7.58
C ARG A 26 -7.44 7.62 7.57
N ARG A 27 -7.51 8.83 8.10
CA ARG A 27 -6.36 9.71 8.29
C ARG A 27 -5.93 9.67 9.75
N SER A 28 -4.66 9.51 9.98
CA SER A 28 -4.03 9.64 11.29
C SER A 28 -2.76 10.48 11.19
N GLU A 29 -2.29 10.99 12.31
CA GLU A 29 -1.03 11.71 12.40
C GLU A 29 -0.16 11.09 13.48
N TYR A 30 1.13 11.00 13.24
CA TYR A 30 2.08 10.53 14.22
C TYR A 30 3.41 11.30 14.09
N ARG A 31 4.21 11.26 15.15
CA ARG A 31 5.56 11.83 15.11
C ARG A 31 6.55 10.74 14.70
N SER A 32 7.40 11.07 13.77
CA SER A 32 8.52 10.25 13.34
C SER A 32 9.81 11.04 13.44
N MET A 33 10.93 10.38 13.28
CA MET A 33 12.26 10.99 13.21
C MET A 33 12.73 10.88 11.74
N ASP A 34 13.20 11.98 11.17
CA ASP A 34 13.82 11.98 9.86
C ASP A 34 15.26 11.43 9.92
N ASP A 35 15.92 11.28 8.77
CA ASP A 35 17.28 10.75 8.67
C ASP A 35 18.33 11.65 9.36
N ASP A 36 18.00 12.93 9.60
CA ASP A 36 18.83 13.92 10.30
C ASP A 36 18.56 13.94 11.83
N GLY A 37 17.62 13.12 12.31
CA GLY A 37 17.28 12.99 13.72
C GLY A 37 16.27 14.02 14.24
N ASN A 38 15.61 14.79 13.37
CA ASN A 38 14.58 15.76 13.75
C ASN A 38 13.20 15.09 13.86
N PHE A 39 12.40 15.55 14.81
CA PHE A 39 11.01 15.10 14.88
C PHE A 39 10.17 15.81 13.82
N ILE A 40 9.50 15.00 12.99
CA ILE A 40 8.55 15.44 11.99
C ILE A 40 7.16 14.89 12.29
N ASN A 41 6.13 15.64 11.92
CA ASN A 41 4.76 15.13 11.92
C ASN A 41 4.49 14.45 10.58
N VAL A 42 4.02 13.22 10.64
CA VAL A 42 3.69 12.41 9.45
C VAL A 42 2.19 12.23 9.39
N VAL A 43 1.61 12.48 8.24
CA VAL A 43 0.21 12.17 7.94
C VAL A 43 0.16 10.80 7.31
N GLN A 44 -0.58 9.88 7.91
CA GLN A 44 -0.77 8.54 7.39
C GLN A 44 -2.20 8.34 6.92
N LEU A 45 -2.34 7.76 5.73
CA LEU A 45 -3.60 7.28 5.19
C LEU A 45 -3.65 5.77 5.24
N GLU A 46 -4.72 5.24 5.82
CA GLU A 46 -5.10 3.83 5.77
C GLU A 46 -6.25 3.68 4.77
N ILE A 47 -6.05 2.87 3.74
CA ILE A 47 -7.04 2.65 2.69
C ILE A 47 -7.56 1.22 2.76
N GLY A 48 -8.87 1.08 2.98
CA GLY A 48 -9.55 -0.21 3.05
C GLY A 48 -9.03 -1.14 4.13
N GLY A 49 -8.47 -0.62 5.22
CA GLY A 49 -7.92 -1.39 6.34
C GLY A 49 -6.67 -2.20 6.01
N ARG A 50 -6.04 -1.98 4.83
CA ARG A 50 -4.97 -2.85 4.32
C ARG A 50 -3.75 -2.14 3.81
N TYR A 51 -3.92 -0.97 3.22
CA TYR A 51 -2.86 -0.22 2.56
C TYR A 51 -2.57 1.03 3.35
N PHE A 52 -1.31 1.23 3.71
CA PHE A 52 -0.87 2.35 4.52
C PHE A 52 0.12 3.19 3.73
N TYR A 53 -0.12 4.49 3.71
CA TYR A 53 0.67 5.48 3.00
C TYR A 53 1.01 6.63 3.94
N ASP A 54 2.27 7.01 4.01
CA ASP A 54 2.67 8.29 4.58
C ASP A 54 2.63 9.33 3.46
N ILE A 55 1.89 10.42 3.65
CA ILE A 55 1.76 11.47 2.64
C ILE A 55 2.46 12.75 3.08
N ASP A 56 3.02 13.44 2.10
CA ASP A 56 3.49 14.82 2.22
C ASP A 56 2.50 15.74 1.50
N GLU A 57 1.75 16.50 2.29
CA GLU A 57 0.71 17.41 1.78
C GLU A 57 1.30 18.62 1.04
N ASN A 58 2.58 18.95 1.24
CA ASN A 58 3.25 20.07 0.57
C ASN A 58 3.74 19.68 -0.83
N THR A 59 4.31 18.48 -0.96
CA THR A 59 4.88 18.00 -2.22
C THR A 59 3.91 17.16 -3.03
N HIS A 60 2.76 16.80 -2.46
CA HIS A 60 1.78 15.87 -3.01
C HIS A 60 2.42 14.53 -3.39
N THR A 61 3.24 14.01 -2.50
CA THR A 61 3.88 12.71 -2.65
C THR A 61 3.47 11.76 -1.54
N ALA A 62 3.64 10.46 -1.78
CA ALA A 62 3.35 9.43 -0.80
C ALA A 62 4.43 8.35 -0.78
N ILE A 63 4.62 7.77 0.39
CA ILE A 63 5.41 6.56 0.62
C ILE A 63 4.44 5.43 0.90
N PHE A 64 4.51 4.34 0.13
CA PHE A 64 3.79 3.12 0.42
C PHE A 64 4.46 2.42 1.60
N LYS A 65 3.84 2.48 2.78
CA LYS A 65 4.47 2.03 4.04
C LYS A 65 4.25 0.57 4.34
N ARG A 66 3.02 0.10 4.16
CA ARG A 66 2.64 -1.24 4.60
C ARG A 66 1.44 -1.78 3.84
N TRP A 67 1.41 -3.09 3.67
CA TRP A 67 0.29 -3.82 3.14
C TRP A 67 -0.03 -5.04 4.03
N TYR A 68 -1.29 -5.16 4.42
CA TYR A 68 -1.80 -6.37 5.07
C TYR A 68 -2.45 -7.27 4.03
N ALA A 69 -1.74 -8.35 3.66
CA ALA A 69 -2.24 -9.36 2.76
C ALA A 69 -3.38 -10.18 3.40
N ARG A 70 -4.34 -10.57 2.59
CA ARG A 70 -5.33 -11.60 2.95
C ARG A 70 -4.75 -12.98 2.67
N GLU A 71 -5.44 -14.02 3.16
CA GLU A 71 -4.97 -15.41 3.07
C GLU A 71 -4.61 -15.88 1.65
N ASN A 72 -5.31 -15.38 0.63
CA ASN A 72 -5.12 -15.77 -0.77
C ASN A 72 -4.42 -14.71 -1.64
N ASP A 73 -3.88 -13.65 -1.05
CA ASP A 73 -3.17 -12.61 -1.79
C ASP A 73 -1.74 -13.08 -2.09
N THR A 74 -1.47 -13.41 -3.34
CA THR A 74 -0.15 -13.81 -3.83
C THR A 74 0.52 -12.73 -4.69
N GLU A 75 -0.20 -11.68 -5.04
CA GLU A 75 0.28 -10.58 -5.87
C GLU A 75 0.01 -9.22 -5.20
N LEU A 76 1.01 -8.35 -5.24
CA LEU A 76 0.91 -6.95 -4.83
C LEU A 76 1.17 -6.04 -6.02
N ILE A 77 0.15 -5.29 -6.43
CA ILE A 77 0.27 -4.24 -7.44
C ILE A 77 0.25 -2.90 -6.71
N ILE A 78 1.36 -2.18 -6.76
CA ILE A 78 1.47 -0.86 -6.14
C ILE A 78 0.95 0.18 -7.13
N PRO A 79 0.00 1.05 -6.75
CA PRO A 79 -0.49 2.10 -7.62
C PRO A 79 0.58 3.17 -7.84
N SER A 80 0.51 3.90 -8.96
CA SER A 80 1.40 5.05 -9.21
C SER A 80 1.04 6.27 -8.38
N SER A 81 -0.21 6.35 -7.91
CA SER A 81 -0.72 7.45 -7.08
C SER A 81 -1.95 7.01 -6.29
N ILE A 82 -2.31 7.81 -5.30
CA ILE A 82 -3.57 7.73 -4.54
C ILE A 82 -4.24 9.10 -4.54
N ASP A 83 -5.58 9.11 -4.51
CA ASP A 83 -6.36 10.33 -4.40
C ASP A 83 -6.93 10.45 -2.99
N TYR A 84 -6.77 11.62 -2.38
CA TYR A 84 -7.32 11.94 -1.08
C TYR A 84 -7.77 13.41 -1.03
N ASN A 85 -9.01 13.65 -0.64
CA ASN A 85 -9.61 15.00 -0.56
C ASN A 85 -9.45 15.85 -1.84
N GLY A 86 -9.55 15.22 -3.02
CA GLY A 86 -9.40 15.89 -4.31
C GLY A 86 -7.96 16.21 -4.72
N VAL A 87 -6.96 15.74 -3.96
CA VAL A 87 -5.54 15.87 -4.28
C VAL A 87 -4.97 14.50 -4.64
N THR A 88 -4.20 14.44 -5.73
CA THR A 88 -3.47 13.24 -6.16
C THR A 88 -2.07 13.23 -5.56
N TYR A 89 -1.74 12.19 -4.82
CA TYR A 89 -0.42 11.96 -4.22
C TYR A 89 0.33 10.89 -5.01
N LYS A 90 1.47 11.25 -5.60
CA LYS A 90 2.31 10.31 -6.35
C LYS A 90 3.10 9.41 -5.41
N ILE A 91 3.12 8.09 -5.67
CA ILE A 91 3.94 7.16 -4.90
C ILE A 91 5.39 7.28 -5.36
N VAL A 92 6.28 7.72 -4.46
CA VAL A 92 7.69 7.97 -4.77
C VAL A 92 8.65 7.00 -4.09
N ALA A 93 8.20 6.30 -3.05
CA ALA A 93 9.02 5.35 -2.32
C ALA A 93 8.20 4.20 -1.72
N LEU A 94 8.86 3.07 -1.49
CA LEU A 94 8.37 1.94 -0.71
C LEU A 94 9.13 1.88 0.61
N GLY A 95 8.39 1.94 1.71
CA GLY A 95 8.95 1.94 3.07
C GLY A 95 9.39 0.54 3.55
N ASP A 96 9.98 0.49 4.74
CA ASP A 96 10.60 -0.71 5.30
C ASP A 96 9.62 -1.89 5.53
N GLU A 97 8.32 -1.62 5.60
CA GLU A 97 7.30 -2.63 5.86
C GLU A 97 6.36 -2.87 4.66
N ALA A 98 6.70 -2.39 3.46
CA ALA A 98 5.83 -2.42 2.28
C ALA A 98 5.24 -3.80 1.98
N GLY A 99 6.03 -4.86 2.12
CA GLY A 99 5.58 -6.24 1.94
C GLY A 99 6.25 -7.23 2.90
N ASN A 100 6.88 -6.76 3.97
CA ASN A 100 7.68 -7.57 4.86
C ASN A 100 6.91 -8.76 5.46
N GLN A 101 7.62 -9.89 5.57
CA GLN A 101 7.15 -11.11 6.22
C GLN A 101 5.91 -11.74 5.55
N ASN A 102 5.67 -11.44 4.28
CA ASN A 102 4.60 -12.08 3.54
C ASN A 102 5.13 -13.33 2.81
N GLU A 103 4.98 -14.49 3.44
CA GLU A 103 5.47 -15.77 2.92
C GLU A 103 4.73 -16.23 1.67
N LYS A 104 3.50 -15.74 1.43
CA LYS A 104 2.66 -16.13 0.30
C LYS A 104 2.79 -15.18 -0.90
N LEU A 105 3.46 -14.05 -0.74
CA LEU A 105 3.64 -13.08 -1.82
C LEU A 105 4.58 -13.66 -2.88
N GLU A 106 4.06 -13.88 -4.07
CA GLU A 106 4.80 -14.46 -5.21
C GLU A 106 5.22 -13.42 -6.23
N LYS A 107 4.47 -12.32 -6.32
CA LYS A 107 4.69 -11.30 -7.35
C LYS A 107 4.46 -9.89 -6.83
N VAL A 108 5.36 -8.98 -7.21
CA VAL A 108 5.23 -7.53 -6.93
C VAL A 108 5.39 -6.75 -8.21
N ILE A 109 4.49 -5.80 -8.45
CA ILE A 109 4.57 -4.84 -9.55
C ILE A 109 4.74 -3.45 -8.96
N ILE A 110 5.89 -2.82 -9.24
CA ILE A 110 6.24 -1.47 -8.81
C ILE A 110 6.09 -0.54 -10.01
N PRO A 111 5.32 0.57 -9.90
CA PRO A 111 5.09 1.50 -11.01
C PRO A 111 6.31 2.41 -11.25
N GLU A 112 6.38 2.98 -12.45
CA GLU A 112 7.28 4.09 -12.74
C GLU A 112 6.98 5.29 -11.82
N GLY A 113 8.04 6.05 -11.48
CA GLY A 113 7.99 7.17 -10.54
C GLY A 113 8.45 6.82 -9.12
N VAL A 114 8.42 5.53 -8.74
CA VAL A 114 9.06 5.07 -7.49
C VAL A 114 10.57 5.13 -7.65
N THR A 115 11.25 5.74 -6.67
CA THR A 115 12.71 5.95 -6.70
C THR A 115 13.45 5.17 -5.63
N ILE A 116 12.77 4.73 -4.56
CA ILE A 116 13.39 4.05 -3.42
C ILE A 116 12.57 2.81 -3.04
N ILE A 117 13.25 1.68 -2.83
CA ILE A 117 12.67 0.43 -2.30
C ILE A 117 13.39 0.05 -1.01
N LYS A 118 12.64 -0.08 0.11
CA LYS A 118 13.21 -0.48 1.40
C LYS A 118 12.69 -1.82 1.94
N GLY A 119 11.47 -2.24 1.61
CA GLY A 119 10.82 -3.28 2.39
C GLY A 119 10.08 -4.40 1.67
N PHE A 120 10.76 -5.54 1.46
CA PHE A 120 10.17 -6.85 1.15
C PHE A 120 10.95 -7.97 1.85
N ALA A 121 11.59 -7.67 2.97
CA ALA A 121 12.35 -8.68 3.71
C ALA A 121 11.46 -9.85 4.15
N ARG A 122 12.03 -11.07 4.12
CA ARG A 122 11.36 -12.33 4.50
C ARG A 122 10.11 -12.66 3.69
N CYS A 123 10.06 -12.24 2.43
CA CYS A 123 9.04 -12.69 1.47
C CYS A 123 9.52 -13.97 0.81
N HIS A 124 9.46 -15.10 1.52
CA HIS A 124 10.03 -16.39 1.07
C HIS A 124 9.36 -16.93 -0.19
N GLY A 125 8.12 -16.55 -0.48
CA GLY A 125 7.39 -16.93 -1.68
C GLY A 125 7.68 -16.09 -2.92
N LEU A 126 8.45 -14.98 -2.80
CA LEU A 126 8.61 -13.99 -3.86
C LEU A 126 9.44 -14.53 -5.02
N LYS A 127 8.81 -14.74 -6.17
CA LYS A 127 9.40 -15.28 -7.40
C LYS A 127 9.65 -14.21 -8.46
N ASN A 128 8.78 -13.19 -8.50
CA ASN A 128 8.79 -12.18 -9.54
C ASN A 128 8.62 -10.78 -8.96
N ILE A 129 9.47 -9.86 -9.39
CA ILE A 129 9.33 -8.45 -9.09
C ILE A 129 9.60 -7.62 -10.35
N THR A 130 8.70 -6.68 -10.65
CA THR A 130 8.93 -5.70 -11.71
C THR A 130 9.53 -4.46 -11.08
N ILE A 131 10.81 -4.20 -11.37
CA ILE A 131 11.54 -3.01 -10.89
C ILE A 131 11.57 -1.98 -12.03
N PRO A 132 10.98 -0.78 -11.83
CA PRO A 132 10.92 0.24 -12.87
C PRO A 132 12.28 0.93 -13.06
N SER A 133 12.44 1.60 -14.22
CA SER A 133 13.68 2.32 -14.55
C SER A 133 13.92 3.56 -13.69
N SER A 134 12.89 4.05 -13.00
CA SER A 134 12.95 5.20 -12.10
C SER A 134 13.68 4.93 -10.77
N ILE A 135 13.95 3.65 -10.42
CA ILE A 135 14.61 3.30 -9.16
C ILE A 135 16.04 3.84 -9.12
N LYS A 136 16.35 4.54 -8.03
CA LYS A 136 17.68 5.09 -7.73
C LYS A 136 18.35 4.38 -6.55
N GLU A 137 17.53 3.84 -5.63
CA GLU A 137 18.03 3.22 -4.41
C GLU A 137 17.24 1.97 -4.05
N ILE A 138 17.95 0.91 -3.69
CA ILE A 138 17.41 -0.29 -3.05
C ILE A 138 18.10 -0.44 -1.71
N GLY A 139 17.35 -0.38 -0.63
CA GLY A 139 17.86 -0.50 0.73
C GLY A 139 18.59 -1.85 0.96
N SER A 140 19.59 -1.84 1.81
CA SER A 140 20.47 -3.00 2.04
C SER A 140 19.75 -4.29 2.45
N ASN A 141 18.59 -4.17 3.09
CA ASN A 141 17.78 -5.29 3.54
C ASN A 141 16.45 -5.44 2.77
N ALA A 142 16.27 -4.70 1.67
CA ALA A 142 15.00 -4.61 0.95
C ALA A 142 14.41 -5.98 0.56
N PHE A 143 15.27 -6.95 0.23
CA PHE A 143 14.90 -8.31 -0.17
C PHE A 143 15.62 -9.38 0.66
N SER A 144 16.06 -9.05 1.87
CA SER A 144 16.75 -10.01 2.71
C SER A 144 15.87 -11.22 3.04
N SER A 145 16.41 -12.42 2.92
CA SER A 145 15.69 -13.69 3.14
C SER A 145 14.46 -13.90 2.23
N CYS A 146 14.48 -13.39 1.01
CA CYS A 146 13.59 -13.80 -0.07
C CYS A 146 14.26 -14.98 -0.81
N ILE A 147 13.85 -16.24 -0.50
CA ILE A 147 14.48 -17.47 -0.99
C ILE A 147 13.43 -18.33 -1.69
#